data_bac9ce2e2f02215220587a137d8adf3f
#
_entry.id   bac9ce2e2f02215220587a137d8adf3f
#
_cell.length_a   1.000
_cell.length_b   1.000
_cell.length_c   1.000
_cell.angle_alpha   90.00
_cell.angle_beta   90.00
_cell.angle_gamma   90.00
#
_symmetry.space_group_name_H-M   'P 1'
#
loop_
_entity.id
_entity.type
_entity.pdbx_description
1 polymer ?
#
loop_
_entity_poly.entity_id
_entity_poly.type
_entity_poly.pdbx_seq_one_letter_code
_entity_poly.pdbx_strand_id
1 'polypeptide(L)'
;MSGGQRLEGKTVVLAVTGSIAVVETVRLAHELRRRGAVVQAVMSAAACGIVHPDALTYATGREAITRCTGMVEHVLYCGEGGCADLLLVAPCTANTIGKIAHGIDDTPVTTFATTALGRGMPVVVVPAMHESMYRHPGVVENLAKLESWGIDVVPPRIEEEKAKIAGIEEIALHVERALLGRPLAGKRVVITSGACAEPVDDVRVLTTRSTGQMGRALALEAYRLGASVTVVHAGHVPCVENVHVETAGEMMEAVLAGVGKGADYYLSAAAVSDFAPARAAGKIPSGAPVEIALRPLPKVLDAVLRIFSGTVVAFKLGWDEEARAAAMLDAGVAMVVVNTPPAMGAAGGEFVLMRKDSRRTVTGTKEEVAEAIWSALL
;
A
#
# COMPACT_ATOMS: atom_id res chain seq x y z
N MET A 1 15.42 -6.16 -5.39
CA MET A 1 15.08 -5.41 -4.16
C MET A 1 15.62 -3.99 -4.27
N SER A 2 14.99 -3.18 -5.08
CA SER A 2 15.21 -1.73 -5.10
C SER A 2 13.83 -1.09 -5.25
N GLY A 3 13.06 -1.07 -4.16
CA GLY A 3 12.07 -0.02 -4.03
C GLY A 3 12.86 1.28 -4.12
N GLY A 4 12.55 2.16 -5.09
CA GLY A 4 13.27 3.39 -5.29
C GLY A 4 13.42 4.13 -3.95
N GLN A 5 14.46 4.95 -3.82
CA GLN A 5 14.73 5.77 -2.62
C GLN A 5 13.68 6.89 -2.51
N ARG A 6 12.40 6.48 -2.32
CA ARG A 6 11.22 7.37 -2.35
C ARG A 6 11.22 8.42 -1.25
N LEU A 7 11.99 8.18 -0.17
CA LEU A 7 12.19 9.11 0.93
C LEU A 7 13.56 9.81 0.87
N GLU A 8 14.22 9.80 -0.29
CA GLU A 8 15.49 10.50 -0.47
C GLU A 8 15.32 12.01 -0.18
N GLY A 9 16.24 12.56 0.61
CA GLY A 9 16.20 13.94 1.06
C GLY A 9 15.17 14.23 2.15
N LYS A 10 14.40 13.22 2.63
CA LYS A 10 13.43 13.39 3.71
C LYS A 10 14.03 13.02 5.06
N THR A 11 13.71 13.83 6.07
CA THR A 11 14.08 13.58 7.48
C THR A 11 12.84 13.17 8.27
N VAL A 12 12.88 11.96 8.83
CA VAL A 12 11.81 11.40 9.68
C VAL A 12 12.29 11.33 11.12
N VAL A 13 11.56 11.97 12.04
CA VAL A 13 11.74 11.76 13.47
C VAL A 13 10.96 10.52 13.89
N LEU A 14 11.67 9.47 14.31
CA LEU A 14 11.09 8.24 14.85
C LEU A 14 10.99 8.36 16.39
N ALA A 15 9.82 8.71 16.88
CA ALA A 15 9.51 8.84 18.29
C ALA A 15 8.98 7.50 18.84
N VAL A 16 9.63 6.99 19.88
CA VAL A 16 9.45 5.62 20.38
C VAL A 16 8.97 5.61 21.81
N THR A 17 7.85 4.91 22.07
CA THR A 17 7.24 4.85 23.41
C THR A 17 7.30 3.44 24.02
N GLY A 18 7.03 3.33 25.33
CA GLY A 18 7.25 2.12 26.13
C GLY A 18 6.22 1.03 25.90
N SER A 19 6.14 0.46 24.71
CA SER A 19 5.42 -0.78 24.38
C SER A 19 6.44 -1.87 24.08
N ILE A 20 6.13 -3.13 24.34
CA ILE A 20 6.99 -4.27 23.96
C ILE A 20 7.28 -4.29 22.43
N ALA A 21 6.40 -3.70 21.62
CA ALA A 21 6.58 -3.53 20.19
C ALA A 21 7.80 -2.64 19.81
N VAL A 22 8.44 -1.98 20.79
CA VAL A 22 9.69 -1.23 20.56
C VAL A 22 10.80 -2.09 19.96
N VAL A 23 10.79 -3.40 20.17
CA VAL A 23 11.77 -4.33 19.57
C VAL A 23 11.75 -4.32 18.04
N GLU A 24 10.63 -3.95 17.42
CA GLU A 24 10.49 -3.85 15.97
C GLU A 24 11.04 -2.52 15.41
N THR A 25 11.31 -1.53 16.26
CA THR A 25 11.71 -0.19 15.79
C THR A 25 13.08 -0.15 15.14
N VAL A 26 13.98 -1.06 15.53
CA VAL A 26 15.30 -1.22 14.88
C VAL A 26 15.12 -1.60 13.40
N ARG A 27 14.24 -2.57 13.14
CA ARG A 27 13.92 -3.00 11.77
C ARG A 27 13.18 -1.91 10.99
N LEU A 28 12.28 -1.19 11.64
CA LEU A 28 11.57 -0.06 11.06
C LEU A 28 12.54 1.07 10.67
N ALA A 29 13.47 1.44 11.56
CA ALA A 29 14.50 2.43 11.26
C ALA A 29 15.34 2.05 10.04
N HIS A 30 15.77 0.78 9.96
CA HIS A 30 16.49 0.27 8.79
C HIS A 30 15.64 0.31 7.51
N GLU A 31 14.34 0.01 7.59
CA GLU A 31 13.44 0.08 6.44
C GLU A 31 13.29 1.50 5.91
N LEU A 32 13.05 2.46 6.79
CA LEU A 32 12.93 3.88 6.41
C LEU A 32 14.24 4.38 5.76
N ARG A 33 15.39 4.00 6.31
CA ARG A 33 16.70 4.33 5.72
C ARG A 33 16.93 3.66 4.35
N ARG A 34 16.51 2.41 4.17
CA ARG A 34 16.57 1.74 2.86
C ARG A 34 15.72 2.44 1.81
N ARG A 35 14.64 3.10 2.23
CA ARG A 35 13.81 3.94 1.37
C ARG A 35 14.37 5.36 1.15
N GLY A 36 15.55 5.66 1.70
CA GLY A 36 16.28 6.91 1.49
C GLY A 36 16.12 7.96 2.60
N ALA A 37 15.29 7.71 3.63
CA ALA A 37 15.10 8.68 4.71
C ALA A 37 16.33 8.85 5.60
N VAL A 38 16.56 10.08 6.04
CA VAL A 38 17.34 10.37 7.25
C VAL A 38 16.43 10.14 8.45
N VAL A 39 16.84 9.27 9.37
CA VAL A 39 16.03 8.92 10.56
C VAL A 39 16.70 9.43 11.83
N GLN A 40 15.96 10.21 12.63
CA GLN A 40 16.37 10.62 13.98
C GLN A 40 15.48 9.95 15.02
N ALA A 41 16.06 9.13 15.88
CA ALA A 41 15.30 8.48 16.95
C ALA A 41 15.15 9.39 18.16
N VAL A 42 13.93 9.40 18.76
CA VAL A 42 13.60 10.04 20.03
C VAL A 42 12.91 9.00 20.91
N MET A 43 13.38 8.78 22.12
CA MET A 43 12.89 7.71 22.99
C MET A 43 12.33 8.27 24.31
N SER A 44 11.19 7.74 24.72
CA SER A 44 10.71 7.95 26.09
C SER A 44 11.53 7.12 27.09
N ALA A 45 11.58 7.53 28.37
CA ALA A 45 12.25 6.76 29.43
C ALA A 45 11.72 5.31 29.51
N ALA A 46 10.41 5.10 29.31
CA ALA A 46 9.81 3.77 29.31
C ALA A 46 10.30 2.92 28.12
N ALA A 47 10.56 3.51 26.95
CA ALA A 47 11.15 2.81 25.82
C ALA A 47 12.60 2.40 26.08
N CYS A 48 13.39 3.29 26.71
CA CYS A 48 14.78 3.01 27.11
C CYS A 48 14.88 1.84 28.11
N GLY A 49 13.82 1.59 28.90
CA GLY A 49 13.76 0.45 29.81
C GLY A 49 13.54 -0.93 29.12
N ILE A 50 13.17 -0.91 27.83
CA ILE A 50 12.90 -2.15 27.05
C ILE A 50 14.02 -2.38 26.02
N VAL A 51 14.41 -1.34 25.29
CA VAL A 51 15.48 -1.38 24.28
C VAL A 51 16.50 -0.29 24.60
N HIS A 52 17.78 -0.67 24.64
CA HIS A 52 18.85 0.30 24.92
C HIS A 52 18.92 1.34 23.78
N PRO A 53 19.12 2.63 24.06
CA PRO A 53 19.22 3.68 23.04
C PRO A 53 20.26 3.43 21.96
N ASP A 54 21.36 2.76 22.29
CA ASP A 54 22.41 2.39 21.33
C ASP A 54 21.91 1.54 20.18
N ALA A 55 20.84 0.73 20.40
CA ALA A 55 20.24 -0.07 19.32
C ALA A 55 19.64 0.83 18.23
N LEU A 56 18.98 1.94 18.62
CA LEU A 56 18.45 2.90 17.67
C LEU A 56 19.53 3.87 17.16
N THR A 57 20.52 4.20 17.96
CA THR A 57 21.72 4.94 17.51
C THR A 57 22.40 4.17 16.38
N TYR A 58 22.62 2.86 16.54
CA TYR A 58 23.17 2.01 15.49
C TYR A 58 22.26 1.96 14.26
N ALA A 59 20.97 1.73 14.45
CA ALA A 59 20.02 1.57 13.34
C ALA A 59 19.85 2.83 12.51
N THR A 60 19.89 4.01 13.15
CA THR A 60 19.73 5.30 12.48
C THR A 60 21.06 5.91 12.02
N GLY A 61 22.18 5.52 12.64
CA GLY A 61 23.52 6.14 12.46
C GLY A 61 23.60 7.52 13.10
N ARG A 62 22.67 7.86 14.04
CA ARG A 62 22.59 9.11 14.78
C ARG A 62 22.30 8.82 16.24
N GLU A 63 22.90 9.56 17.16
CA GLU A 63 22.60 9.41 18.58
C GLU A 63 21.12 9.56 18.88
N ALA A 64 20.55 8.58 19.58
CA ALA A 64 19.15 8.61 19.97
C ALA A 64 18.90 9.67 21.06
N ILE A 65 17.91 10.54 20.85
CA ILE A 65 17.52 11.57 21.81
C ILE A 65 16.66 10.92 22.91
N THR A 66 17.15 10.92 24.15
CA THR A 66 16.45 10.35 25.31
C THR A 66 15.94 11.41 26.28
N ARG A 67 16.33 12.66 26.11
CA ARG A 67 15.90 13.83 26.88
C ARG A 67 16.00 15.08 26.01
N CYS A 68 15.13 16.05 26.23
CA CYS A 68 15.32 17.40 25.72
C CYS A 68 16.32 18.15 26.59
N THR A 69 17.24 18.85 25.97
CA THR A 69 18.29 19.60 26.64
C THR A 69 18.19 21.11 26.33
N GLY A 70 19.15 21.90 26.81
CA GLY A 70 19.25 23.32 26.43
C GLY A 70 19.55 23.54 24.92
N MET A 71 19.78 22.48 24.18
CA MET A 71 19.89 22.53 22.70
C MET A 71 18.54 22.61 21.99
N VAL A 72 17.43 22.47 22.72
CA VAL A 72 16.03 22.52 22.22
C VAL A 72 15.80 21.64 21.01
N GLU A 73 16.22 20.39 21.08
CA GLU A 73 16.25 19.42 19.98
C GLU A 73 14.88 19.30 19.28
N HIS A 74 13.77 19.37 20.03
CA HIS A 74 12.41 19.36 19.47
C HIS A 74 12.18 20.54 18.51
N VAL A 75 12.73 21.72 18.79
CA VAL A 75 12.64 22.90 17.91
C VAL A 75 13.55 22.71 16.69
N LEU A 76 14.78 22.22 16.88
CA LEU A 76 15.72 21.97 15.78
C LEU A 76 15.17 20.98 14.73
N TYR A 77 14.40 19.98 15.17
CA TYR A 77 13.79 19.02 14.26
C TYR A 77 12.38 19.45 13.84
N CYS A 78 11.48 19.71 14.78
CA CYS A 78 10.05 19.84 14.53
C CYS A 78 9.50 21.27 14.63
N GLY A 79 10.31 22.27 15.07
CA GLY A 79 9.90 23.67 15.16
C GLY A 79 9.88 24.40 13.83
N GLU A 80 9.50 25.67 13.84
CA GLU A 80 9.55 26.54 12.66
C GLU A 80 10.97 26.58 12.09
N GLY A 81 11.13 26.27 10.81
CA GLY A 81 12.44 26.13 10.16
C GLY A 81 13.23 24.87 10.58
N GLY A 82 12.66 23.99 11.37
CA GLY A 82 13.28 22.71 11.74
C GLY A 82 13.49 21.79 10.55
N CYS A 83 14.46 20.87 10.67
CA CYS A 83 14.93 20.05 9.56
C CYS A 83 14.12 18.77 9.31
N ALA A 84 13.15 18.41 10.15
CA ALA A 84 12.33 17.23 9.96
C ALA A 84 11.13 17.52 9.04
N ASP A 85 10.80 16.51 8.21
CA ASP A 85 9.64 16.55 7.32
C ASP A 85 8.42 15.83 7.92
N LEU A 86 8.63 14.89 8.86
CA LEU A 86 7.57 14.09 9.46
C LEU A 86 7.97 13.60 10.85
N LEU A 87 6.98 13.54 11.75
CA LEU A 87 7.06 12.84 13.02
C LEU A 87 6.30 11.51 12.93
N LEU A 88 7.01 10.40 13.13
CA LEU A 88 6.46 9.06 13.24
C LEU A 88 6.52 8.59 14.69
N VAL A 89 5.37 8.43 15.35
CA VAL A 89 5.28 7.89 16.71
C VAL A 89 5.00 6.39 16.64
N ALA A 90 6.05 5.58 16.70
CA ALA A 90 5.96 4.12 16.52
C ALA A 90 6.95 3.36 17.44
N PRO A 91 6.46 2.49 18.34
CA PRO A 91 5.05 2.31 18.71
C PRO A 91 4.50 3.49 19.51
N CYS A 92 3.18 3.70 19.44
CA CYS A 92 2.47 4.67 20.25
C CYS A 92 1.56 3.98 21.28
N THR A 93 1.84 4.15 22.58
CA THR A 93 1.03 3.57 23.65
C THR A 93 -0.25 4.38 23.90
N ALA A 94 -1.27 3.76 24.51
CA ALA A 94 -2.50 4.45 24.93
C ALA A 94 -2.21 5.72 25.78
N ASN A 95 -1.22 5.63 26.68
CA ASN A 95 -0.78 6.77 27.49
C ASN A 95 -0.29 7.92 26.61
N THR A 96 0.54 7.64 25.62
CA THR A 96 1.09 8.68 24.72
C THR A 96 0.00 9.24 23.81
N ILE A 97 -0.90 8.42 23.28
CA ILE A 97 -2.08 8.86 22.52
C ILE A 97 -2.91 9.84 23.36
N GLY A 98 -3.22 9.48 24.62
CA GLY A 98 -3.96 10.34 25.52
C GLY A 98 -3.24 11.66 25.79
N LYS A 99 -1.93 11.64 26.01
CA LYS A 99 -1.13 12.85 26.25
C LYS A 99 -1.12 13.78 25.04
N ILE A 100 -0.86 13.26 23.86
CA ILE A 100 -0.88 14.05 22.61
C ILE A 100 -2.27 14.67 22.41
N ALA A 101 -3.35 13.89 22.58
CA ALA A 101 -4.73 14.35 22.41
C ALA A 101 -5.14 15.45 23.41
N HIS A 102 -4.45 15.57 24.54
CA HIS A 102 -4.75 16.58 25.57
C HIS A 102 -3.64 17.65 25.74
N GLY A 103 -2.63 17.66 24.85
CA GLY A 103 -1.55 18.64 24.90
C GLY A 103 -0.65 18.51 26.13
N ILE A 104 -0.50 17.29 26.67
CA ILE A 104 0.37 17.01 27.81
C ILE A 104 1.79 16.77 27.30
N ASP A 105 2.69 17.66 27.69
CA ASP A 105 4.07 17.73 27.21
C ASP A 105 5.04 17.46 28.38
N ASP A 106 5.22 16.21 28.75
CA ASP A 106 6.04 15.78 29.90
C ASP A 106 7.11 14.72 29.57
N THR A 107 7.26 14.40 28.28
CA THR A 107 8.29 13.46 27.79
C THR A 107 8.93 13.99 26.50
N PRO A 108 10.16 13.57 26.15
CA PRO A 108 10.75 13.96 24.87
C PRO A 108 9.82 13.68 23.67
N VAL A 109 9.12 12.52 23.68
CA VAL A 109 8.20 12.15 22.61
C VAL A 109 7.01 13.10 22.51
N THR A 110 6.40 13.47 23.63
CA THR A 110 5.27 14.41 23.65
C THR A 110 5.69 15.83 23.33
N THR A 111 6.90 16.25 23.75
CA THR A 111 7.47 17.55 23.39
C THR A 111 7.69 17.67 21.88
N PHE A 112 8.24 16.62 21.25
CA PHE A 112 8.36 16.58 19.80
C PHE A 112 6.99 16.59 19.11
N ALA A 113 6.00 15.87 19.66
CA ALA A 113 4.64 15.84 19.08
C ALA A 113 3.94 17.19 19.18
N THR A 114 3.99 17.86 20.35
CA THR A 114 3.43 19.19 20.54
C THR A 114 4.04 20.19 19.57
N THR A 115 5.37 20.15 19.40
CA THR A 115 6.09 21.05 18.50
C THR A 115 5.73 20.77 17.03
N ALA A 116 5.69 19.50 16.63
CA ALA A 116 5.32 19.09 15.28
C ALA A 116 3.91 19.53 14.90
N LEU A 117 2.96 19.31 15.81
CA LEU A 117 1.55 19.69 15.59
C LEU A 117 1.39 21.22 15.55
N GLY A 118 2.09 21.94 16.42
CA GLY A 118 2.07 23.41 16.43
C GLY A 118 2.55 24.03 15.12
N ARG A 119 3.53 23.41 14.47
CA ARG A 119 4.03 23.80 13.14
C ARG A 119 3.13 23.34 11.98
N GLY A 120 2.19 22.43 12.20
CA GLY A 120 1.42 21.78 11.11
C GLY A 120 2.24 20.76 10.32
N MET A 121 3.30 20.20 10.92
CA MET A 121 4.11 19.14 10.32
C MET A 121 3.31 17.83 10.26
N PRO A 122 3.44 17.02 9.21
CA PRO A 122 2.81 15.69 9.14
C PRO A 122 3.19 14.81 10.33
N VAL A 123 2.20 14.20 10.96
CA VAL A 123 2.37 13.28 12.08
C VAL A 123 1.69 11.96 11.75
N VAL A 124 2.43 10.86 11.93
CA VAL A 124 1.92 9.49 11.79
C VAL A 124 2.01 8.81 13.15
N VAL A 125 0.92 8.21 13.60
CA VAL A 125 0.84 7.51 14.89
C VAL A 125 0.55 6.04 14.65
N VAL A 126 1.33 5.16 15.27
CA VAL A 126 1.21 3.70 15.15
C VAL A 126 0.85 3.09 16.50
N PRO A 127 -0.45 2.88 16.79
CA PRO A 127 -0.89 2.30 18.04
C PRO A 127 -0.33 0.89 18.27
N ALA A 128 0.11 0.60 19.49
CA ALA A 128 0.55 -0.72 19.90
C ALA A 128 0.25 -0.96 21.39
N MET A 129 -0.78 -1.77 21.65
CA MET A 129 -1.28 -2.06 22.98
C MET A 129 -2.11 -3.36 22.99
N HIS A 130 -2.55 -3.80 24.17
CA HIS A 130 -3.51 -4.89 24.26
C HIS A 130 -4.88 -4.46 23.68
N GLU A 131 -5.62 -5.37 23.06
CA GLU A 131 -6.90 -5.07 22.41
C GLU A 131 -7.92 -4.42 23.35
N SER A 132 -7.99 -4.91 24.61
CA SER A 132 -8.86 -4.31 25.62
C SER A 132 -8.54 -2.83 25.91
N MET A 133 -7.26 -2.44 25.81
CA MET A 133 -6.86 -1.03 25.93
C MET A 133 -7.22 -0.24 24.68
N TYR A 134 -7.03 -0.85 23.50
CA TYR A 134 -7.37 -0.21 22.22
C TYR A 134 -8.88 0.08 22.11
N ARG A 135 -9.71 -0.83 22.64
CA ARG A 135 -11.18 -0.67 22.70
C ARG A 135 -11.69 0.20 23.86
N HIS A 136 -10.80 0.68 24.74
CA HIS A 136 -11.22 1.56 25.83
C HIS A 136 -11.83 2.84 25.27
N PRO A 137 -13.05 3.27 25.73
CA PRO A 137 -13.75 4.43 25.16
C PRO A 137 -12.87 5.68 25.05
N GLY A 138 -12.12 6.03 26.10
CA GLY A 138 -11.22 7.18 26.08
C GLY A 138 -10.05 7.06 25.10
N VAL A 139 -9.60 5.83 24.76
CA VAL A 139 -8.58 5.64 23.71
C VAL A 139 -9.19 5.82 22.33
N VAL A 140 -10.39 5.29 22.11
CA VAL A 140 -11.14 5.46 20.86
C VAL A 140 -11.42 6.95 20.61
N GLU A 141 -11.92 7.66 21.61
CA GLU A 141 -12.14 9.12 21.53
C GLU A 141 -10.85 9.90 21.23
N ASN A 142 -9.75 9.54 21.90
CA ASN A 142 -8.46 10.20 21.67
C ASN A 142 -7.94 9.93 20.25
N LEU A 143 -8.05 8.71 19.72
CA LEU A 143 -7.67 8.41 18.35
C LEU A 143 -8.50 9.21 17.34
N ALA A 144 -9.83 9.22 17.50
CA ALA A 144 -10.71 10.02 16.65
C ALA A 144 -10.37 11.53 16.71
N LYS A 145 -9.99 12.03 17.89
CA LYS A 145 -9.54 13.41 18.05
C LYS A 145 -8.23 13.68 17.29
N LEU A 146 -7.25 12.77 17.36
CA LEU A 146 -6.00 12.88 16.61
C LEU A 146 -6.29 12.89 15.08
N GLU A 147 -7.13 11.99 14.61
CA GLU A 147 -7.55 11.94 13.21
C GLU A 147 -8.24 13.25 12.77
N SER A 148 -9.07 13.86 13.62
CA SER A 148 -9.73 15.14 13.34
C SER A 148 -8.74 16.31 13.19
N TRP A 149 -7.52 16.18 13.71
CA TRP A 149 -6.42 17.14 13.54
C TRP A 149 -5.56 16.84 12.30
N GLY A 150 -5.91 15.80 11.52
CA GLY A 150 -5.16 15.40 10.33
C GLY A 150 -3.96 14.51 10.63
N ILE A 151 -3.86 13.97 11.86
CA ILE A 151 -2.85 12.96 12.18
C ILE A 151 -3.24 11.65 11.50
N ASP A 152 -2.29 11.03 10.82
CA ASP A 152 -2.49 9.72 10.19
C ASP A 152 -2.30 8.61 11.23
N VAL A 153 -3.38 7.91 11.55
CA VAL A 153 -3.37 6.78 12.49
C VAL A 153 -3.29 5.47 11.72
N VAL A 154 -2.15 4.80 11.81
CA VAL A 154 -1.95 3.48 11.18
C VAL A 154 -2.73 2.42 11.95
N PRO A 155 -3.71 1.73 11.36
CA PRO A 155 -4.49 0.72 12.08
C PRO A 155 -3.59 -0.39 12.61
N PRO A 156 -3.74 -0.82 13.88
CA PRO A 156 -3.01 -1.96 14.40
C PRO A 156 -3.52 -3.27 13.76
N ARG A 157 -2.68 -4.29 13.69
CA ARG A 157 -3.10 -5.65 13.35
C ARG A 157 -3.77 -6.28 14.55
N ILE A 158 -5.01 -6.72 14.40
CA ILE A 158 -5.74 -7.44 15.46
C ILE A 158 -5.46 -8.93 15.31
N GLU A 159 -4.61 -9.47 16.16
CA GLU A 159 -4.22 -10.89 16.16
C GLU A 159 -4.16 -11.39 17.61
N GLU A 160 -4.73 -12.55 17.88
CA GLU A 160 -4.70 -13.18 19.21
C GLU A 160 -5.15 -12.24 20.35
N GLU A 161 -6.24 -11.51 20.15
CA GLU A 161 -6.76 -10.50 21.09
C GLU A 161 -5.77 -9.37 21.43
N LYS A 162 -4.81 -9.11 20.55
CA LYS A 162 -3.83 -8.05 20.71
C LYS A 162 -3.92 -7.08 19.52
N ALA A 163 -3.92 -5.79 19.80
CA ALA A 163 -3.68 -4.75 18.81
C ALA A 163 -2.15 -4.62 18.63
N LYS A 164 -1.59 -5.54 17.85
CA LYS A 164 -0.15 -5.56 17.53
C LYS A 164 0.20 -4.36 16.64
N ILE A 165 1.44 -3.91 16.74
CA ILE A 165 1.97 -2.87 15.84
C ILE A 165 1.73 -3.27 14.37
N ALA A 166 1.36 -2.31 13.54
CA ALA A 166 1.21 -2.50 12.09
C ALA A 166 2.49 -3.07 11.45
N GLY A 167 2.37 -3.70 10.30
CA GLY A 167 3.52 -4.22 9.57
C GLY A 167 4.51 -3.12 9.18
N ILE A 168 5.80 -3.44 9.17
CA ILE A 168 6.85 -2.45 8.83
C ILE A 168 6.60 -1.85 7.43
N GLU A 169 6.15 -2.67 6.48
CA GLU A 169 5.80 -2.20 5.14
C GLU A 169 4.62 -1.22 5.18
N GLU A 170 3.58 -1.53 5.96
CA GLU A 170 2.40 -0.67 6.13
C GLU A 170 2.77 0.68 6.73
N ILE A 171 3.58 0.67 7.81
CA ILE A 171 4.06 1.91 8.44
C ILE A 171 4.84 2.76 7.43
N ALA A 172 5.75 2.14 6.68
CA ALA A 172 6.54 2.85 5.69
C ALA A 172 5.69 3.42 4.54
N LEU A 173 4.63 2.72 4.13
CA LEU A 173 3.67 3.21 3.13
C LEU A 173 2.89 4.43 3.63
N HIS A 174 2.48 4.45 4.90
CA HIS A 174 1.85 5.63 5.52
C HIS A 174 2.81 6.83 5.56
N VAL A 175 4.09 6.60 5.91
CA VAL A 175 5.12 7.64 5.88
C VAL A 175 5.33 8.18 4.46
N GLU A 176 5.44 7.31 3.45
CA GLU A 176 5.54 7.71 2.06
C GLU A 176 4.32 8.52 1.62
N ARG A 177 3.10 8.03 1.90
CA ARG A 177 1.84 8.73 1.58
C ARG A 177 1.74 10.11 2.25
N ALA A 178 2.28 10.27 3.46
CA ALA A 178 2.27 11.55 4.17
C ALA A 178 3.29 12.56 3.61
N LEU A 179 4.42 12.08 3.07
CA LEU A 179 5.54 12.91 2.59
C LEU A 179 5.53 13.16 1.08
N LEU A 180 4.96 12.26 0.30
CA LEU A 180 4.84 12.43 -1.15
C LEU A 180 3.60 13.29 -1.47
N GLY A 181 3.65 13.99 -2.58
CA GLY A 181 2.48 14.72 -3.07
C GLY A 181 1.26 13.80 -3.22
N ARG A 182 0.06 14.34 -3.04
CA ARG A 182 -1.20 13.58 -3.11
C ARG A 182 -2.05 13.97 -4.33
N PRO A 183 -1.55 13.83 -5.57
CA PRO A 183 -2.27 14.24 -6.78
C PRO A 183 -3.56 13.43 -6.99
N LEU A 184 -3.67 12.24 -6.36
CA LEU A 184 -4.87 11.40 -6.37
C LEU A 184 -5.73 11.54 -5.09
N ALA A 185 -5.54 12.60 -4.30
CA ALA A 185 -6.39 12.82 -3.12
C ALA A 185 -7.88 12.95 -3.54
N GLY A 186 -8.74 12.22 -2.83
CA GLY A 186 -10.17 12.14 -3.13
C GLY A 186 -10.54 11.28 -4.35
N LYS A 187 -9.56 10.72 -5.07
CA LYS A 187 -9.79 9.81 -6.20
C LYS A 187 -9.99 8.38 -5.72
N ARG A 188 -10.92 7.66 -6.37
CA ARG A 188 -11.19 6.24 -6.16
C ARG A 188 -10.67 5.41 -7.32
N VAL A 189 -9.89 4.39 -7.02
CA VAL A 189 -9.22 3.54 -7.99
C VAL A 189 -9.63 2.09 -7.77
N VAL A 190 -10.11 1.43 -8.81
CA VAL A 190 -10.40 -0.01 -8.81
C VAL A 190 -9.35 -0.71 -9.66
N ILE A 191 -8.72 -1.75 -9.13
CA ILE A 191 -7.66 -2.50 -9.81
C ILE A 191 -7.99 -3.99 -9.74
N THR A 192 -7.94 -4.69 -10.88
CA THR A 192 -7.91 -6.16 -10.87
C THR A 192 -6.48 -6.66 -10.84
N SER A 193 -6.21 -7.74 -10.10
CA SER A 193 -4.85 -8.24 -9.90
C SER A 193 -4.80 -9.77 -9.81
N GLY A 194 -3.70 -10.37 -10.23
CA GLY A 194 -3.47 -11.80 -10.12
C GLY A 194 -4.12 -12.62 -11.25
N ALA A 195 -4.36 -13.88 -10.95
CA ALA A 195 -5.00 -14.84 -11.85
C ALA A 195 -6.41 -15.17 -11.32
N CYS A 196 -7.33 -15.47 -12.22
CA CYS A 196 -8.54 -16.22 -11.86
C CYS A 196 -8.27 -17.72 -11.92
N ALA A 197 -9.02 -18.48 -11.13
CA ALA A 197 -8.97 -19.94 -11.08
C ALA A 197 -10.36 -20.51 -11.36
N GLU A 198 -10.51 -21.08 -12.55
CA GLU A 198 -11.79 -21.66 -12.98
C GLU A 198 -11.87 -23.13 -12.56
N PRO A 199 -12.89 -23.55 -11.79
CA PRO A 199 -12.98 -24.91 -11.29
C PRO A 199 -13.18 -25.92 -12.42
N VAL A 200 -12.30 -26.93 -12.49
CA VAL A 200 -12.42 -28.09 -13.36
C VAL A 200 -13.27 -29.16 -12.67
N ASP A 201 -12.99 -29.44 -11.43
CA ASP A 201 -13.73 -30.31 -10.53
C ASP A 201 -13.66 -29.76 -9.08
N ASP A 202 -14.07 -30.54 -8.07
CA ASP A 202 -14.03 -30.08 -6.67
C ASP A 202 -12.60 -29.98 -6.10
N VAL A 203 -11.56 -30.35 -6.88
CA VAL A 203 -10.17 -30.39 -6.43
C VAL A 203 -9.24 -29.60 -7.33
N ARG A 204 -9.55 -29.53 -8.65
CA ARG A 204 -8.64 -28.96 -9.66
C ARG A 204 -9.22 -27.71 -10.27
N VAL A 205 -8.32 -26.78 -10.60
CA VAL A 205 -8.66 -25.50 -11.25
C VAL A 205 -7.82 -25.30 -12.50
N LEU A 206 -8.36 -24.56 -13.45
CA LEU A 206 -7.64 -24.00 -14.59
C LEU A 206 -7.30 -22.55 -14.27
N THR A 207 -6.02 -22.18 -14.29
CA THR A 207 -5.56 -20.84 -13.95
C THR A 207 -4.40 -20.39 -14.84
N THR A 208 -4.06 -19.11 -14.79
CA THR A 208 -2.90 -18.55 -15.47
C THR A 208 -1.69 -18.49 -14.54
N ARG A 209 -0.50 -18.17 -15.08
CA ARG A 209 0.75 -18.04 -14.30
C ARG A 209 0.94 -16.65 -13.66
N SER A 210 -0.09 -15.81 -13.65
CA SER A 210 0.01 -14.46 -13.09
C SER A 210 0.18 -14.51 -11.58
N THR A 211 1.13 -13.73 -11.06
CA THR A 211 1.43 -13.62 -9.61
C THR A 211 0.78 -12.39 -8.96
N GLY A 212 0.13 -11.51 -9.73
CA GLY A 212 -0.47 -10.28 -9.23
C GLY A 212 0.52 -9.15 -8.89
N GLN A 213 1.82 -9.33 -9.09
CA GLN A 213 2.83 -8.33 -8.72
C GLN A 213 2.59 -6.96 -9.38
N MET A 214 2.15 -6.90 -10.64
CA MET A 214 1.87 -5.63 -11.31
C MET A 214 0.67 -4.92 -10.68
N GLY A 215 -0.44 -5.64 -10.44
CA GLY A 215 -1.61 -5.05 -9.79
C GLY A 215 -1.29 -4.57 -8.36
N ARG A 216 -0.46 -5.33 -7.63
CA ARG A 216 0.07 -4.88 -6.31
C ARG A 216 0.88 -3.59 -6.43
N ALA A 217 1.82 -3.51 -7.37
CA ALA A 217 2.65 -2.32 -7.57
C ALA A 217 1.80 -1.09 -7.93
N LEU A 218 0.83 -1.24 -8.83
CA LEU A 218 -0.12 -0.19 -9.22
C LEU A 218 -0.97 0.29 -8.03
N ALA A 219 -1.44 -0.63 -7.20
CA ALA A 219 -2.26 -0.32 -6.03
C ALA A 219 -1.47 0.45 -4.98
N LEU A 220 -0.26 -0.01 -4.66
CA LEU A 220 0.60 0.67 -3.69
C LEU A 220 1.03 2.05 -4.17
N GLU A 221 1.29 2.21 -5.48
CA GLU A 221 1.62 3.52 -6.04
C GLU A 221 0.42 4.47 -5.98
N ALA A 222 -0.77 4.03 -6.37
CA ALA A 222 -1.99 4.83 -6.23
C ALA A 222 -2.26 5.24 -4.77
N TYR A 223 -2.03 4.32 -3.82
CA TYR A 223 -2.14 4.60 -2.39
C TYR A 223 -1.16 5.69 -1.95
N ARG A 224 0.12 5.60 -2.34
CA ARG A 224 1.14 6.64 -2.06
C ARG A 224 0.73 8.01 -2.59
N LEU A 225 0.18 8.04 -3.79
CA LEU A 225 -0.30 9.26 -4.46
C LEU A 225 -1.61 9.81 -3.87
N GLY A 226 -2.16 9.18 -2.84
CA GLY A 226 -3.30 9.70 -2.08
C GLY A 226 -4.65 9.10 -2.42
N ALA A 227 -4.74 8.15 -3.37
CA ALA A 227 -6.00 7.54 -3.75
C ALA A 227 -6.62 6.67 -2.63
N SER A 228 -7.94 6.48 -2.73
CA SER A 228 -8.65 5.37 -2.12
C SER A 228 -8.67 4.22 -3.12
N VAL A 229 -8.07 3.07 -2.75
CA VAL A 229 -7.82 1.97 -3.68
C VAL A 229 -8.57 0.72 -3.25
N THR A 230 -9.28 0.12 -4.20
CA THR A 230 -9.90 -1.21 -4.07
C THR A 230 -9.21 -2.17 -5.02
N VAL A 231 -8.70 -3.29 -4.52
CA VAL A 231 -8.08 -4.34 -5.34
C VAL A 231 -8.97 -5.58 -5.35
N VAL A 232 -9.37 -6.01 -6.54
CA VAL A 232 -10.17 -7.24 -6.76
C VAL A 232 -9.23 -8.36 -7.16
N HIS A 233 -9.06 -9.36 -6.29
CA HIS A 233 -8.07 -10.43 -6.48
C HIS A 233 -8.24 -11.57 -5.44
N ALA A 234 -7.45 -12.65 -5.57
CA ALA A 234 -7.42 -13.74 -4.59
C ALA A 234 -6.38 -13.55 -3.46
N GLY A 235 -5.55 -12.51 -3.51
CA GLY A 235 -4.44 -12.28 -2.59
C GLY A 235 -4.71 -11.22 -1.53
N HIS A 236 -3.62 -10.55 -1.09
CA HIS A 236 -3.69 -9.42 -0.15
C HIS A 236 -2.68 -8.33 -0.55
N VAL A 237 -3.12 -7.07 -0.54
CA VAL A 237 -2.31 -5.87 -0.70
C VAL A 237 -2.50 -5.00 0.55
N PRO A 238 -1.42 -4.56 1.23
CA PRO A 238 -1.55 -3.74 2.44
C PRO A 238 -2.07 -2.34 2.13
N CYS A 239 -2.67 -1.69 3.12
CA CYS A 239 -3.15 -0.30 3.10
C CYS A 239 -4.28 0.00 2.09
N VAL A 240 -4.88 -1.01 1.46
CA VAL A 240 -5.97 -0.86 0.50
C VAL A 240 -7.14 -1.79 0.82
N GLU A 241 -8.30 -1.51 0.24
CA GLU A 241 -9.44 -2.41 0.31
C GLU A 241 -9.18 -3.64 -0.57
N ASN A 242 -9.30 -4.85 -0.02
CA ASN A 242 -9.12 -6.11 -0.73
C ASN A 242 -10.49 -6.79 -0.91
N VAL A 243 -10.93 -6.98 -2.16
CA VAL A 243 -12.12 -7.75 -2.51
C VAL A 243 -11.67 -9.10 -3.05
N HIS A 244 -11.91 -10.15 -2.26
CA HIS A 244 -11.49 -11.51 -2.60
C HIS A 244 -12.43 -12.14 -3.60
N VAL A 245 -11.86 -12.65 -4.69
CA VAL A 245 -12.55 -13.37 -5.76
C VAL A 245 -11.67 -14.51 -6.25
N GLU A 246 -12.29 -15.58 -6.73
CA GLU A 246 -11.59 -16.75 -7.28
C GLU A 246 -11.77 -16.85 -8.80
N THR A 247 -12.99 -16.71 -9.29
CA THR A 247 -13.36 -16.91 -10.69
C THR A 247 -13.44 -15.60 -11.49
N ALA A 248 -13.40 -15.70 -12.82
CA ALA A 248 -13.63 -14.57 -13.72
C ALA A 248 -15.04 -13.97 -13.57
N GLY A 249 -16.04 -14.82 -13.26
CA GLY A 249 -17.41 -14.37 -13.00
C GLY A 249 -17.49 -13.49 -11.76
N GLU A 250 -16.94 -13.97 -10.63
CA GLU A 250 -16.87 -13.19 -9.37
C GLU A 250 -16.07 -11.90 -9.55
N MET A 251 -14.95 -11.96 -10.30
CA MET A 251 -14.15 -10.77 -10.60
C MET A 251 -14.96 -9.74 -11.38
N MET A 252 -15.73 -10.16 -12.36
CA MET A 252 -16.60 -9.27 -13.14
C MET A 252 -17.63 -8.59 -12.26
N GLU A 253 -18.35 -9.35 -11.43
CA GLU A 253 -19.37 -8.82 -10.51
C GLU A 253 -18.76 -7.79 -9.54
N ALA A 254 -17.63 -8.13 -8.91
CA ALA A 254 -16.94 -7.26 -7.98
C ALA A 254 -16.43 -5.97 -8.64
N VAL A 255 -15.87 -6.06 -9.85
CA VAL A 255 -15.41 -4.89 -10.62
C VAL A 255 -16.57 -3.98 -10.99
N LEU A 256 -17.68 -4.55 -11.54
CA LEU A 256 -18.84 -3.74 -11.91
C LEU A 256 -19.46 -3.04 -10.70
N ALA A 257 -19.53 -3.72 -9.55
CA ALA A 257 -19.96 -3.11 -8.30
C ALA A 257 -19.00 -1.99 -7.84
N GLY A 258 -17.69 -2.20 -7.96
CA GLY A 258 -16.66 -1.23 -7.59
C GLY A 258 -16.70 0.04 -8.45
N VAL A 259 -16.75 -0.11 -9.78
CA VAL A 259 -16.81 1.04 -10.70
C VAL A 259 -18.14 1.77 -10.59
N GLY A 260 -19.24 1.05 -10.34
CA GLY A 260 -20.57 1.61 -10.12
C GLY A 260 -20.71 2.49 -8.87
N LYS A 261 -19.83 2.32 -7.89
CA LYS A 261 -19.77 3.19 -6.69
C LYS A 261 -19.09 4.55 -6.96
N GLY A 262 -18.78 4.88 -8.20
CA GLY A 262 -18.21 6.16 -8.62
C GLY A 262 -16.68 6.17 -8.55
N ALA A 263 -16.00 5.16 -9.09
CA ALA A 263 -14.57 5.17 -9.31
C ALA A 263 -14.17 6.26 -10.32
N ASP A 264 -12.92 6.76 -10.20
CA ASP A 264 -12.32 7.66 -11.18
C ASP A 264 -11.44 6.88 -12.18
N TYR A 265 -10.82 5.79 -11.71
CA TYR A 265 -9.91 4.97 -12.49
C TYR A 265 -10.25 3.49 -12.34
N TYR A 266 -10.12 2.76 -13.45
CA TYR A 266 -10.12 1.30 -13.48
C TYR A 266 -8.86 0.78 -14.18
N LEU A 267 -8.08 -0.06 -13.50
CA LEU A 267 -6.88 -0.68 -14.06
C LEU A 267 -7.08 -2.20 -14.16
N SER A 268 -7.18 -2.70 -15.40
CA SER A 268 -7.39 -4.12 -15.70
C SER A 268 -6.05 -4.85 -15.79
N ALA A 269 -5.44 -5.17 -14.62
CA ALA A 269 -4.12 -5.81 -14.55
C ALA A 269 -4.17 -7.31 -14.20
N ALA A 270 -5.34 -7.88 -13.96
CA ALA A 270 -5.50 -9.32 -13.76
C ALA A 270 -5.34 -10.10 -15.08
N ALA A 271 -4.78 -11.30 -14.97
CA ALA A 271 -4.79 -12.28 -16.05
C ALA A 271 -6.08 -13.12 -15.93
N VAL A 272 -7.17 -12.57 -16.42
CA VAL A 272 -8.48 -13.24 -16.46
C VAL A 272 -8.47 -14.28 -17.55
N SER A 273 -8.97 -15.49 -17.26
CA SER A 273 -9.10 -16.53 -18.27
C SER A 273 -10.15 -16.15 -19.33
N ASP A 274 -9.83 -16.38 -20.60
CA ASP A 274 -10.79 -16.23 -21.70
C ASP A 274 -11.74 -17.43 -21.79
N PHE A 275 -11.45 -18.52 -21.09
CA PHE A 275 -12.19 -19.77 -21.13
C PHE A 275 -12.36 -20.37 -19.74
N ALA A 276 -13.47 -21.04 -19.51
CA ALA A 276 -13.71 -21.87 -18.33
C ALA A 276 -14.09 -23.31 -18.74
N PRO A 277 -13.66 -24.33 -17.98
CA PRO A 277 -14.14 -25.67 -18.14
C PRO A 277 -15.62 -25.80 -17.71
N ALA A 278 -16.33 -26.78 -18.27
CA ALA A 278 -17.57 -27.25 -17.68
C ALA A 278 -17.21 -28.01 -16.39
N ARG A 279 -17.56 -27.45 -15.21
CA ARG A 279 -17.23 -28.07 -13.92
C ARG A 279 -17.86 -29.46 -13.80
N ALA A 280 -17.02 -30.46 -13.54
CA ALA A 280 -17.46 -31.79 -13.19
C ALA A 280 -17.87 -31.85 -11.71
N ALA A 281 -18.95 -32.59 -11.40
CA ALA A 281 -19.34 -32.86 -10.02
C ALA A 281 -18.39 -33.88 -9.39
N GLY A 282 -17.94 -33.61 -8.16
CA GLY A 282 -17.00 -34.45 -7.46
C GLY A 282 -15.58 -34.35 -8.02
N LYS A 283 -14.72 -35.29 -7.62
CA LYS A 283 -13.35 -35.40 -8.14
C LYS A 283 -13.33 -36.29 -9.38
N ILE A 284 -12.79 -35.82 -10.51
CA ILE A 284 -12.56 -36.62 -11.68
C ILE A 284 -11.63 -37.79 -11.34
N PRO A 285 -12.02 -39.06 -11.60
CA PRO A 285 -11.18 -40.22 -11.28
C PRO A 285 -9.84 -40.18 -12.03
N SER A 286 -8.80 -40.72 -11.41
CA SER A 286 -7.49 -40.93 -12.02
C SER A 286 -7.46 -42.26 -12.79
N GLY A 287 -6.52 -42.41 -13.77
CA GLY A 287 -6.22 -43.68 -14.42
C GLY A 287 -6.68 -43.79 -15.85
N ALA A 288 -7.39 -42.81 -16.40
CA ALA A 288 -7.71 -42.71 -17.81
C ALA A 288 -7.47 -41.30 -18.37
N PRO A 289 -7.23 -41.13 -19.68
CA PRO A 289 -7.21 -39.81 -20.30
C PRO A 289 -8.57 -39.10 -20.09
N VAL A 290 -8.52 -37.79 -19.85
CA VAL A 290 -9.72 -36.97 -19.68
C VAL A 290 -9.64 -35.78 -20.63
N GLU A 291 -10.71 -35.53 -21.37
CA GLU A 291 -10.88 -34.34 -22.19
C GLU A 291 -11.65 -33.30 -21.39
N ILE A 292 -11.14 -32.07 -21.41
CA ILE A 292 -11.76 -30.93 -20.74
C ILE A 292 -12.27 -29.97 -21.82
N ALA A 293 -13.58 -29.89 -22.00
CA ALA A 293 -14.20 -28.91 -22.89
C ALA A 293 -14.16 -27.53 -22.27
N LEU A 294 -13.64 -26.55 -22.99
CA LEU A 294 -13.56 -25.14 -22.58
C LEU A 294 -14.63 -24.32 -23.30
N ARG A 295 -15.35 -23.50 -22.56
CA ARG A 295 -16.31 -22.51 -23.08
C ARG A 295 -15.76 -21.09 -22.92
N PRO A 296 -16.00 -20.19 -23.90
CA PRO A 296 -15.56 -18.80 -23.78
C PRO A 296 -16.29 -18.09 -22.63
N LEU A 297 -15.56 -17.20 -21.96
CA LEU A 297 -16.09 -16.33 -20.91
C LEU A 297 -16.31 -14.90 -21.43
N PRO A 298 -17.29 -14.16 -20.90
CA PRO A 298 -17.42 -12.73 -21.17
C PRO A 298 -16.19 -11.96 -20.67
N LYS A 299 -15.76 -10.95 -21.42
CA LYS A 299 -14.60 -10.13 -21.04
C LYS A 299 -14.98 -9.06 -20.04
N VAL A 300 -14.29 -9.03 -18.90
CA VAL A 300 -14.48 -8.03 -17.83
C VAL A 300 -14.30 -6.62 -18.38
N LEU A 301 -13.26 -6.38 -19.19
CA LEU A 301 -12.97 -5.06 -19.76
C LEU A 301 -14.13 -4.56 -20.63
N ASP A 302 -14.71 -5.40 -21.49
CA ASP A 302 -15.83 -5.03 -22.36
C ASP A 302 -17.08 -4.67 -21.54
N ALA A 303 -17.31 -5.40 -20.45
CA ALA A 303 -18.43 -5.09 -19.54
C ALA A 303 -18.24 -3.75 -18.84
N VAL A 304 -17.01 -3.43 -18.41
CA VAL A 304 -16.69 -2.16 -17.79
C VAL A 304 -16.84 -0.99 -18.78
N LEU A 305 -16.30 -1.11 -19.99
CA LEU A 305 -16.37 -0.04 -21.01
C LEU A 305 -17.78 0.37 -21.38
N ARG A 306 -18.78 -0.52 -21.15
CA ARG A 306 -20.21 -0.19 -21.41
C ARG A 306 -20.84 0.73 -20.38
N ILE A 307 -20.33 0.73 -19.15
CA ILE A 307 -21.01 1.41 -18.02
C ILE A 307 -20.13 2.46 -17.32
N PHE A 308 -18.83 2.43 -17.56
CA PHE A 308 -17.86 3.24 -16.86
C PHE A 308 -17.27 4.33 -17.77
N SER A 309 -17.40 5.58 -17.35
CA SER A 309 -16.91 6.77 -18.09
C SER A 309 -15.59 7.34 -17.55
N GLY A 310 -15.03 6.73 -16.49
CA GLY A 310 -13.75 7.16 -15.93
C GLY A 310 -12.55 6.66 -16.76
N THR A 311 -11.36 6.91 -16.26
CA THR A 311 -10.11 6.52 -16.95
C THR A 311 -9.87 5.02 -16.84
N VAL A 312 -9.74 4.34 -17.99
CA VAL A 312 -9.48 2.90 -18.07
C VAL A 312 -8.05 2.65 -18.56
N VAL A 313 -7.31 1.82 -17.81
CA VAL A 313 -6.00 1.30 -18.21
C VAL A 313 -6.11 -0.21 -18.37
N ALA A 314 -5.65 -0.74 -19.49
CA ALA A 314 -5.67 -2.16 -19.76
C ALA A 314 -4.26 -2.72 -19.98
N PHE A 315 -4.08 -4.00 -19.68
CA PHE A 315 -2.83 -4.71 -19.89
C PHE A 315 -3.02 -5.73 -21.01
N LYS A 316 -2.00 -5.83 -21.89
CA LYS A 316 -1.96 -6.80 -22.95
C LYS A 316 -0.66 -7.58 -22.92
N LEU A 317 -0.77 -8.89 -22.86
CA LEU A 317 0.35 -9.80 -22.82
C LEU A 317 0.44 -10.58 -24.12
N GLY A 318 1.57 -10.57 -24.77
CA GLY A 318 1.80 -11.35 -25.99
C GLY A 318 2.94 -10.78 -26.83
N TRP A 319 3.18 -11.44 -27.96
CA TRP A 319 4.09 -10.97 -29.00
C TRP A 319 3.23 -10.29 -30.07
N ASP A 320 3.72 -9.17 -30.64
CA ASP A 320 3.07 -8.42 -31.71
C ASP A 320 1.61 -7.97 -31.41
N GLU A 321 1.35 -7.56 -30.16
CA GLU A 321 0.01 -7.19 -29.68
C GLU A 321 -0.37 -5.72 -29.99
N GLU A 322 0.42 -4.99 -30.78
CA GLU A 322 0.21 -3.56 -31.02
C GLU A 322 -1.12 -3.26 -31.73
N ALA A 323 -1.48 -4.06 -32.73
CA ALA A 323 -2.75 -3.88 -33.45
C ALA A 323 -3.98 -4.09 -32.52
N ARG A 324 -3.89 -5.06 -31.60
CA ARG A 324 -4.94 -5.26 -30.61
C ARG A 324 -4.97 -4.17 -29.54
N ALA A 325 -3.80 -3.65 -29.15
CA ALA A 325 -3.72 -2.52 -28.24
C ALA A 325 -4.33 -1.26 -28.88
N ALA A 326 -4.07 -1.00 -30.16
CA ALA A 326 -4.69 0.12 -30.89
C ALA A 326 -6.24 -0.03 -30.92
N ALA A 327 -6.76 -1.21 -31.20
CA ALA A 327 -8.20 -1.45 -31.16
C ALA A 327 -8.83 -1.21 -29.76
N MET A 328 -8.10 -1.51 -28.69
CA MET A 328 -8.55 -1.21 -27.31
C MET A 328 -8.58 0.31 -27.05
N LEU A 329 -7.59 1.06 -27.55
CA LEU A 329 -7.58 2.53 -27.45
C LEU A 329 -8.77 3.14 -28.20
N ASP A 330 -9.11 2.61 -29.39
CA ASP A 330 -10.27 3.03 -30.18
C ASP A 330 -11.59 2.70 -29.48
N ALA A 331 -11.62 1.61 -28.72
CA ALA A 331 -12.78 1.22 -27.90
C ALA A 331 -12.96 2.06 -26.62
N GLY A 332 -12.08 3.01 -26.34
CA GLY A 332 -12.21 3.96 -25.22
C GLY A 332 -11.25 3.71 -24.04
N VAL A 333 -10.31 2.78 -24.16
CA VAL A 333 -9.24 2.61 -23.17
C VAL A 333 -8.29 3.83 -23.26
N ALA A 334 -7.95 4.46 -22.14
CA ALA A 334 -7.09 5.62 -22.09
C ALA A 334 -5.61 5.29 -22.30
N MET A 335 -5.20 4.11 -21.80
CA MET A 335 -3.83 3.60 -21.94
C MET A 335 -3.84 2.08 -22.00
N VAL A 336 -3.07 1.51 -22.91
CA VAL A 336 -2.78 0.07 -22.97
C VAL A 336 -1.31 -0.15 -22.65
N VAL A 337 -1.05 -1.03 -21.67
CA VAL A 337 0.29 -1.45 -21.27
C VAL A 337 0.58 -2.80 -21.89
N VAL A 338 1.47 -2.82 -22.87
CA VAL A 338 1.85 -4.05 -23.60
C VAL A 338 3.12 -4.62 -23.00
N ASN A 339 3.13 -5.91 -22.72
CA ASN A 339 4.30 -6.64 -22.25
C ASN A 339 4.36 -8.05 -22.85
N THR A 340 5.55 -8.64 -22.80
CA THR A 340 5.80 -9.97 -23.36
C THR A 340 5.69 -11.07 -22.31
N PRO A 341 5.43 -12.34 -22.69
CA PRO A 341 5.31 -13.45 -21.75
C PRO A 341 6.45 -13.61 -20.74
N PRO A 342 7.73 -13.37 -21.06
CA PRO A 342 8.82 -13.40 -20.07
C PRO A 342 8.68 -12.41 -18.91
N ALA A 343 7.94 -11.31 -19.08
CA ALA A 343 7.67 -10.36 -18.01
C ALA A 343 6.61 -10.86 -17.00
N MET A 344 5.84 -11.91 -17.34
CA MET A 344 4.87 -12.50 -16.44
C MET A 344 5.58 -13.26 -15.31
N GLY A 345 5.26 -12.93 -14.05
CA GLY A 345 5.89 -13.54 -12.87
C GLY A 345 7.32 -13.07 -12.58
N ALA A 346 7.98 -12.33 -13.48
CA ALA A 346 9.28 -11.73 -13.23
C ALA A 346 9.18 -10.47 -12.37
N ALA A 347 10.25 -10.14 -11.65
CA ALA A 347 10.33 -8.93 -10.81
C ALA A 347 10.27 -7.63 -11.62
N GLY A 348 10.67 -7.66 -12.88
CA GLY A 348 10.66 -6.53 -13.81
C GLY A 348 10.61 -6.99 -15.27
N GLY A 349 10.79 -6.06 -16.20
CA GLY A 349 10.78 -6.32 -17.62
C GLY A 349 10.66 -5.06 -18.45
N GLU A 350 10.42 -5.25 -19.74
CA GLU A 350 10.11 -4.17 -20.66
C GLU A 350 8.59 -4.09 -20.90
N PHE A 351 8.07 -2.86 -20.84
CA PHE A 351 6.66 -2.54 -21.01
C PHE A 351 6.52 -1.35 -21.97
N VAL A 352 5.55 -1.45 -22.88
CA VAL A 352 5.22 -0.36 -23.80
C VAL A 352 3.92 0.28 -23.33
N LEU A 353 3.98 1.53 -22.93
CA LEU A 353 2.82 2.36 -22.60
C LEU A 353 2.29 2.98 -23.88
N MET A 354 1.09 2.60 -24.32
CA MET A 354 0.45 3.10 -25.52
C MET A 354 -0.77 3.94 -25.18
N ARG A 355 -0.82 5.15 -25.73
CA ARG A 355 -1.97 6.05 -25.74
C ARG A 355 -2.28 6.40 -27.19
N LYS A 356 -3.41 7.08 -27.47
CA LYS A 356 -3.77 7.46 -28.86
C LYS A 356 -2.65 8.23 -29.57
N ASP A 357 -1.99 9.14 -28.83
CA ASP A 357 -1.04 10.09 -29.41
C ASP A 357 0.41 9.87 -28.97
N SER A 358 0.67 8.83 -28.19
CA SER A 358 2.01 8.59 -27.64
C SER A 358 2.31 7.11 -27.40
N ARG A 359 3.60 6.80 -27.53
CA ARG A 359 4.16 5.49 -27.20
C ARG A 359 5.44 5.69 -26.42
N ARG A 360 5.58 5.01 -25.30
CA ARG A 360 6.77 5.08 -24.45
C ARG A 360 7.14 3.68 -23.96
N THR A 361 8.39 3.27 -24.18
CA THR A 361 8.94 2.05 -23.59
C THR A 361 9.51 2.36 -22.20
N VAL A 362 9.20 1.52 -21.24
CA VAL A 362 9.68 1.58 -19.86
C VAL A 362 10.28 0.22 -19.51
N THR A 363 11.54 0.20 -19.09
CA THR A 363 12.23 -1.00 -18.62
C THR A 363 12.59 -0.81 -17.16
N GLY A 364 12.22 -1.77 -16.32
CA GLY A 364 12.47 -1.69 -14.88
C GLY A 364 11.70 -2.72 -14.07
N THR A 365 11.68 -2.52 -12.75
CA THR A 365 10.88 -3.29 -11.80
C THR A 365 9.38 -2.99 -11.99
N LYS A 366 8.51 -3.81 -11.40
CA LYS A 366 7.05 -3.55 -11.43
C LYS A 366 6.68 -2.24 -10.76
N GLU A 367 7.41 -1.84 -9.73
CA GLU A 367 7.25 -0.57 -9.02
C GLU A 367 7.60 0.62 -9.92
N GLU A 368 8.73 0.58 -10.62
CA GLU A 368 9.15 1.63 -11.56
C GLU A 368 8.18 1.76 -12.74
N VAL A 369 7.66 0.63 -13.23
CA VAL A 369 6.65 0.63 -14.30
C VAL A 369 5.31 1.20 -13.77
N ALA A 370 4.89 0.85 -12.57
CA ALA A 370 3.68 1.40 -11.94
C ALA A 370 3.79 2.93 -11.76
N GLU A 371 4.94 3.42 -11.31
CA GLU A 371 5.24 4.85 -11.21
C GLU A 371 5.14 5.55 -12.58
N ALA A 372 5.74 4.96 -13.62
CA ALA A 372 5.68 5.49 -14.97
C ALA A 372 4.24 5.52 -15.53
N ILE A 373 3.42 4.50 -15.23
CA ILE A 373 2.00 4.46 -15.61
C ILE A 373 1.23 5.58 -14.94
N TRP A 374 1.34 5.74 -13.61
CA TRP A 374 0.65 6.79 -12.87
C TRP A 374 1.14 8.18 -13.28
N SER A 375 2.45 8.38 -13.46
CA SER A 375 3.00 9.65 -13.97
C SER A 375 2.48 10.02 -15.36
N ALA A 376 2.18 9.04 -16.22
CA ALA A 376 1.62 9.31 -17.53
C ALA A 376 0.10 9.56 -17.50
N LEU A 377 -0.60 9.19 -16.42
CA LEU A 377 -2.04 9.43 -16.24
C LEU A 377 -2.34 10.77 -15.56
N LEU A 378 -1.40 11.31 -14.79
CA LEU A 378 -1.46 12.59 -14.09
C LEU A 378 -0.99 13.75 -14.96
#